data_885cafcf6f34613e6f5945cb7306c24c
#
_entry.id   885cafcf6f34613e6f5945cb7306c24c
#
_cell.length_a   1.000
_cell.length_b   1.000
_cell.length_c   1.000
_cell.angle_alpha   90.00
_cell.angle_beta   90.00
_cell.angle_gamma   90.00
#
_symmetry.space_group_name_H-M   'P 1'
#
loop_
_entity.id
_entity.type
_entity.pdbx_description
1 polymer ?
#
loop_
_entity_poly.entity_id
_entity_poly.type
_entity_poly.pdbx_seq_one_letter_code
_entity_poly.pdbx_strand_id
1 'polypeptide(L)'
;MFGLGAAMSKFERLLGDETTSWFEYNLDLASESLNGFTSEDWRYLQSKALSFSACVQERCAEAVGDFGSNDGVCVLTALLASSPYLDVAAVAASQLDDMEIELPLALRPRLQHLLDHLTTRHSTRAMDVQRLISHLC
;
A
#
# COMPACT_ATOMS: atom_id res chain seq x y z
N MET A 1 28.73 -3.81 -3.28
CA MET A 1 27.86 -3.85 -2.63
C MET A 1 26.80 -4.36 -3.22
N PHE A 2 26.06 -4.67 -2.70
CA PHE A 2 25.13 -5.27 -3.12
C PHE A 2 23.96 -4.78 -2.65
N GLY A 3 23.02 -5.04 -2.77
CA GLY A 3 21.94 -4.58 -2.14
C GLY A 3 20.99 -3.94 -2.99
N LEU A 4 20.44 -2.88 -2.56
CA LEU A 4 19.36 -2.23 -3.21
C LEU A 4 19.86 -1.49 -4.40
N GLY A 5 19.17 -1.64 -5.49
CA GLY A 5 19.52 -1.02 -6.74
C GLY A 5 19.07 0.43 -6.82
N ALA A 6 19.40 1.03 -7.95
CA ALA A 6 19.01 2.40 -8.26
C ALA A 6 17.49 2.57 -8.30
N ALA A 7 16.75 1.51 -8.65
CA ALA A 7 15.30 1.56 -8.71
C ALA A 7 14.67 1.85 -7.34
N MET A 8 15.18 1.21 -6.27
CA MET A 8 14.68 1.47 -4.94
C MET A 8 14.96 2.91 -4.49
N SER A 9 16.17 3.41 -4.74
CA SER A 9 16.54 4.78 -4.41
C SER A 9 15.69 5.79 -5.19
N LYS A 10 15.43 5.51 -6.45
CA LYS A 10 14.60 6.36 -7.30
C LYS A 10 13.17 6.38 -6.77
N PHE A 11 12.63 5.22 -6.41
CA PHE A 11 11.27 5.11 -5.89
C PHE A 11 11.12 5.94 -4.61
N GLU A 12 12.05 5.80 -3.66
CA GLU A 12 12.01 6.57 -2.42
C GLU A 12 12.05 8.07 -2.68
N ARG A 13 12.90 8.52 -3.62
CA ARG A 13 12.96 9.94 -3.99
C ARG A 13 11.65 10.43 -4.57
N LEU A 14 11.03 9.63 -5.40
CA LEU A 14 9.77 10.01 -6.05
C LEU A 14 8.61 10.08 -5.05
N LEU A 15 8.63 9.25 -4.00
CA LEU A 15 7.64 9.34 -2.93
C LEU A 15 7.77 10.65 -2.16
N GLY A 16 9.00 11.17 -2.04
CA GLY A 16 9.24 12.43 -1.36
C GLY A 16 8.97 12.40 0.14
N ASP A 17 8.49 13.52 0.66
CA ASP A 17 8.15 13.65 2.07
C ASP A 17 6.94 14.59 2.21
N GLU A 18 6.60 14.98 3.44
CA GLU A 18 5.42 15.81 3.70
C GLU A 18 5.50 17.19 3.05
N THR A 19 6.69 17.63 2.66
CA THR A 19 6.88 18.95 2.05
C THR A 19 6.79 18.93 0.54
N THR A 20 6.82 17.73 -0.08
CA THR A 20 6.79 17.61 -1.54
C THR A 20 5.37 17.40 -2.03
N SER A 21 5.08 17.91 -3.22
CA SER A 21 3.77 17.75 -3.85
C SER A 21 3.56 16.32 -4.32
N TRP A 22 2.30 15.89 -4.30
CA TRP A 22 1.94 14.57 -4.78
C TRP A 22 0.68 14.68 -5.63
N PHE A 23 0.87 14.64 -6.95
CA PHE A 23 -0.21 14.70 -7.92
C PHE A 23 -0.19 13.44 -8.78
N GLU A 24 -1.15 13.29 -9.65
CA GLU A 24 -1.24 12.14 -10.56
C GLU A 24 0.06 11.91 -11.32
N TYR A 25 0.72 12.97 -11.76
CA TYR A 25 2.00 12.89 -12.45
C TYR A 25 3.07 12.23 -11.57
N ASN A 26 3.10 12.57 -10.28
CA ASN A 26 4.07 12.00 -9.35
C ASN A 26 3.76 10.52 -9.10
N LEU A 27 2.49 10.18 -9.00
CA LEU A 27 2.04 8.79 -8.85
C LEU A 27 2.51 7.97 -10.05
N ASP A 28 2.30 8.47 -11.25
CA ASP A 28 2.70 7.76 -12.48
C ASP A 28 4.20 7.51 -12.52
N LEU A 29 5.02 8.49 -12.15
CA LEU A 29 6.47 8.34 -12.13
C LEU A 29 6.91 7.32 -11.09
N ALA A 30 6.32 7.37 -9.90
CA ALA A 30 6.66 6.42 -8.83
C ALA A 30 6.27 5.00 -9.22
N SER A 31 5.07 4.82 -9.76
CA SER A 31 4.59 3.53 -10.22
C SER A 31 5.52 2.97 -11.32
N GLU A 32 5.88 3.79 -12.29
CA GLU A 32 6.76 3.38 -13.39
C GLU A 32 8.13 2.93 -12.88
N SER A 33 8.65 3.57 -11.83
CA SER A 33 9.95 3.22 -11.29
C SER A 33 10.00 1.80 -10.71
N LEU A 34 8.86 1.23 -10.39
CA LEU A 34 8.77 -0.14 -9.86
C LEU A 34 9.10 -1.20 -10.92
N ASN A 35 9.09 -0.83 -12.21
CA ASN A 35 9.49 -1.74 -13.27
C ASN A 35 10.93 -2.24 -13.10
N GLY A 36 11.78 -1.47 -12.46
CA GLY A 36 13.18 -1.85 -12.23
C GLY A 36 13.44 -2.63 -10.95
N PHE A 37 12.40 -2.92 -10.17
CA PHE A 37 12.57 -3.60 -8.89
C PHE A 37 12.98 -5.06 -9.07
N THR A 38 13.95 -5.49 -8.25
CA THR A 38 14.32 -6.90 -8.12
C THR A 38 13.50 -7.50 -6.97
N SER A 39 13.56 -8.81 -6.81
CA SER A 39 12.93 -9.49 -5.67
C SER A 39 13.44 -8.95 -4.34
N GLU A 40 14.73 -8.60 -4.29
CA GLU A 40 15.34 -8.02 -3.11
C GLU A 40 14.76 -6.65 -2.79
N ASP A 41 14.58 -5.82 -3.81
CA ASP A 41 13.96 -4.50 -3.65
C ASP A 41 12.56 -4.63 -3.08
N TRP A 42 11.76 -5.56 -3.56
CA TRP A 42 10.40 -5.78 -3.06
C TRP A 42 10.39 -6.22 -1.60
N ARG A 43 11.30 -7.12 -1.22
CA ARG A 43 11.40 -7.56 0.18
C ARG A 43 11.83 -6.42 1.10
N TYR A 44 12.75 -5.59 0.63
CA TYR A 44 13.18 -4.43 1.39
C TYR A 44 12.03 -3.45 1.57
N LEU A 45 11.29 -3.16 0.50
CA LEU A 45 10.18 -2.22 0.57
C LEU A 45 9.10 -2.72 1.53
N GLN A 46 8.83 -4.01 1.55
CA GLN A 46 7.81 -4.59 2.43
C GLN A 46 8.05 -4.23 3.91
N SER A 47 9.31 -4.26 4.35
CA SER A 47 9.63 -3.90 5.73
C SER A 47 9.87 -2.41 5.90
N LYS A 48 10.52 -1.77 4.92
CA LYS A 48 10.86 -0.35 4.99
C LYS A 48 9.61 0.53 4.97
N ALA A 49 8.59 0.13 4.22
CA ALA A 49 7.37 0.94 4.08
C ALA A 49 6.74 1.28 5.42
N LEU A 50 6.77 0.35 6.38
CA LEU A 50 6.20 0.57 7.70
C LEU A 50 6.97 1.61 8.53
N SER A 51 8.17 1.97 8.11
CA SER A 51 8.96 3.01 8.78
C SER A 51 8.73 4.40 8.18
N PHE A 52 8.04 4.51 7.06
CA PHE A 52 7.75 5.79 6.43
C PHE A 52 6.71 6.56 7.27
N SER A 53 6.66 7.87 7.09
CA SER A 53 5.61 8.68 7.69
C SER A 53 4.25 8.31 7.09
N ALA A 54 3.17 8.70 7.74
CA ALA A 54 1.80 8.40 7.27
C ALA A 54 1.60 8.82 5.82
N CYS A 55 2.01 10.04 5.49
CA CYS A 55 1.86 10.61 4.15
C CYS A 55 2.62 9.77 3.11
N VAL A 56 3.86 9.37 3.42
CA VAL A 56 4.68 8.60 2.50
C VAL A 56 4.19 7.15 2.38
N GLN A 57 3.68 6.58 3.49
CA GLN A 57 3.05 5.25 3.43
C GLN A 57 1.86 5.25 2.47
N GLU A 58 1.04 6.29 2.53
CA GLU A 58 -0.12 6.40 1.66
C GLU A 58 0.29 6.48 0.19
N ARG A 59 1.28 7.33 -0.12
CA ARG A 59 1.83 7.43 -1.48
C ARG A 59 2.41 6.11 -1.97
N CYS A 60 3.10 5.40 -1.07
CA CYS A 60 3.64 4.08 -1.38
C CYS A 60 2.53 3.10 -1.75
N ALA A 61 1.47 3.07 -0.96
CA ALA A 61 0.32 2.19 -1.23
C ALA A 61 -0.32 2.52 -2.58
N GLU A 62 -0.49 3.80 -2.89
CA GLU A 62 -1.06 4.22 -4.17
C GLU A 62 -0.19 3.79 -5.35
N ALA A 63 1.12 4.03 -5.27
CA ALA A 63 2.04 3.70 -6.35
C ALA A 63 2.15 2.19 -6.57
N VAL A 64 2.25 1.42 -5.49
CA VAL A 64 2.36 -0.03 -5.56
C VAL A 64 1.07 -0.64 -6.10
N GLY A 65 -0.08 -0.11 -5.68
CA GLY A 65 -1.37 -0.56 -6.19
C GLY A 65 -1.57 -0.23 -7.67
N ASP A 66 -1.17 0.98 -8.08
CA ASP A 66 -1.24 1.39 -9.48
C ASP A 66 -0.38 0.49 -10.37
N PHE A 67 0.79 0.11 -9.89
CA PHE A 67 1.67 -0.79 -10.61
C PHE A 67 1.07 -2.20 -10.77
N GLY A 68 0.39 -2.69 -9.74
CA GLY A 68 -0.46 -3.87 -9.83
C GLY A 68 0.23 -5.23 -9.93
N SER A 69 1.45 -5.37 -9.40
CA SER A 69 2.15 -6.66 -9.47
C SER A 69 1.86 -7.56 -8.27
N ASN A 70 2.12 -8.86 -8.41
CA ASN A 70 2.00 -9.80 -7.30
C ASN A 70 2.97 -9.47 -6.17
N ASP A 71 4.17 -8.97 -6.49
CA ASP A 71 5.11 -8.56 -5.47
C ASP A 71 4.55 -7.41 -4.63
N GLY A 72 3.81 -6.53 -5.28
CA GLY A 72 3.18 -5.39 -4.60
C GLY A 72 2.10 -5.82 -3.61
N VAL A 73 1.46 -6.97 -3.83
CA VAL A 73 0.44 -7.48 -2.91
C VAL A 73 1.02 -7.66 -1.51
N CYS A 74 2.26 -8.15 -1.42
CA CYS A 74 2.90 -8.34 -0.11
C CYS A 74 3.12 -7.01 0.61
N VAL A 75 3.50 -5.96 -0.12
CA VAL A 75 3.69 -4.63 0.46
C VAL A 75 2.34 -4.08 0.94
N LEU A 76 1.31 -4.17 0.10
CA LEU A 76 -0.02 -3.67 0.44
C LEU A 76 -0.61 -4.44 1.64
N THR A 77 -0.42 -5.74 1.68
CA THR A 77 -0.91 -6.56 2.78
C THR A 77 -0.20 -6.19 4.09
N ALA A 78 1.10 -5.93 4.04
CA ALA A 78 1.85 -5.50 5.22
C ALA A 78 1.34 -4.15 5.74
N LEU A 79 1.07 -3.19 4.83
CA LEU A 79 0.52 -1.90 5.21
C LEU A 79 -0.89 -2.04 5.80
N LEU A 80 -1.73 -2.86 5.18
CA LEU A 80 -3.07 -3.11 5.70
C LEU A 80 -3.02 -3.71 7.10
N ALA A 81 -2.19 -4.73 7.28
CA ALA A 81 -2.16 -5.50 8.53
C ALA A 81 -1.48 -4.75 9.68
N SER A 82 -0.47 -3.95 9.39
CA SER A 82 0.45 -3.47 10.41
C SER A 82 0.67 -1.96 10.47
N SER A 83 0.17 -1.19 9.52
CA SER A 83 0.35 0.26 9.60
C SER A 83 -0.37 0.83 10.83
N PRO A 84 0.29 1.69 11.61
CA PRO A 84 -0.36 2.33 12.75
C PRO A 84 -1.37 3.40 12.32
N TYR A 85 -1.39 3.74 11.03
CA TYR A 85 -2.28 4.77 10.50
C TYR A 85 -3.44 4.11 9.76
N LEU A 86 -4.64 4.19 10.32
CA LEU A 86 -5.80 3.52 9.73
C LEU A 86 -6.14 4.04 8.33
N ASP A 87 -5.85 5.32 8.06
CA ASP A 87 -6.09 5.87 6.73
C ASP A 87 -5.16 5.22 5.69
N VAL A 88 -3.93 4.89 6.08
CA VAL A 88 -3.00 4.15 5.20
C VAL A 88 -3.52 2.74 4.97
N ALA A 89 -3.95 2.07 6.03
CA ALA A 89 -4.52 0.73 5.91
C ALA A 89 -5.72 0.73 4.98
N ALA A 90 -6.53 1.80 5.01
CA ALA A 90 -7.69 1.94 4.13
C ALA A 90 -7.28 2.07 2.66
N VAL A 91 -6.25 2.86 2.36
CA VAL A 91 -5.73 2.98 0.99
C VAL A 91 -5.22 1.62 0.51
N ALA A 92 -4.45 0.93 1.34
CA ALA A 92 -3.93 -0.40 0.99
C ALA A 92 -5.08 -1.38 0.72
N ALA A 93 -6.12 -1.34 1.56
CA ALA A 93 -7.29 -2.21 1.37
C ALA A 93 -8.00 -1.93 0.05
N SER A 94 -8.19 -0.65 -0.29
CA SER A 94 -8.82 -0.29 -1.56
C SER A 94 -8.01 -0.79 -2.75
N GLN A 95 -6.69 -0.71 -2.69
CA GLN A 95 -5.84 -1.21 -3.76
C GLN A 95 -5.95 -2.73 -3.90
N LEU A 96 -5.97 -3.45 -2.78
CA LEU A 96 -6.13 -4.90 -2.80
C LEU A 96 -7.49 -5.33 -3.34
N ASP A 97 -8.54 -4.57 -3.00
CA ASP A 97 -9.87 -4.81 -3.53
C ASP A 97 -9.91 -4.60 -5.06
N ASP A 98 -9.28 -3.53 -5.54
CA ASP A 98 -9.20 -3.26 -6.97
C ASP A 98 -8.46 -4.36 -7.73
N MET A 99 -7.47 -4.97 -7.09
CA MET A 99 -6.72 -6.08 -7.66
C MET A 99 -7.44 -7.42 -7.51
N GLU A 100 -8.60 -7.43 -6.86
CA GLU A 100 -9.41 -8.63 -6.63
C GLU A 100 -8.66 -9.72 -5.86
N ILE A 101 -7.87 -9.30 -4.87
CA ILE A 101 -7.08 -10.22 -4.06
C ILE A 101 -7.94 -10.82 -2.95
N GLU A 102 -7.85 -12.14 -2.79
CA GLU A 102 -8.47 -12.82 -1.66
C GLU A 102 -7.47 -12.85 -0.50
N LEU A 103 -7.90 -12.33 0.64
CA LEU A 103 -7.05 -12.25 1.82
C LEU A 103 -7.36 -13.40 2.79
N PRO A 104 -6.38 -13.77 3.63
CA PRO A 104 -6.60 -14.88 4.59
C PRO A 104 -7.55 -14.47 5.70
N LEU A 105 -8.28 -15.46 6.23
CA LEU A 105 -9.22 -15.27 7.34
C LEU A 105 -8.58 -14.59 8.55
N ALA A 106 -7.29 -14.79 8.75
CA ALA A 106 -6.58 -14.18 9.88
C ALA A 106 -6.68 -12.65 9.90
N LEU A 107 -6.94 -12.03 8.74
CA LEU A 107 -7.08 -10.58 8.67
C LEU A 107 -8.48 -10.07 9.00
N ARG A 108 -9.44 -10.97 9.25
CA ARG A 108 -10.82 -10.54 9.56
C ARG A 108 -10.90 -9.52 10.71
N PRO A 109 -10.25 -9.74 11.86
CA PRO A 109 -10.34 -8.76 12.96
C PRO A 109 -9.81 -7.39 12.56
N ARG A 110 -8.71 -7.35 11.82
CA ARG A 110 -8.12 -6.09 11.35
C ARG A 110 -9.04 -5.39 10.37
N LEU A 111 -9.61 -6.13 9.42
CA LEU A 111 -10.53 -5.58 8.44
C LEU A 111 -11.81 -5.08 9.11
N GLN A 112 -12.32 -5.80 10.09
CA GLN A 112 -13.52 -5.37 10.80
C GLN A 112 -13.27 -4.07 11.57
N HIS A 113 -12.12 -3.96 12.23
CA HIS A 113 -11.73 -2.73 12.92
C HIS A 113 -11.63 -1.56 11.95
N LEU A 114 -11.03 -1.80 10.79
CA LEU A 114 -10.90 -0.80 9.74
C LEU A 114 -12.27 -0.39 9.19
N LEU A 115 -13.15 -1.36 8.97
CA LEU A 115 -14.51 -1.09 8.48
C LEU A 115 -15.27 -0.20 9.46
N ASP A 116 -15.18 -0.49 10.76
CA ASP A 116 -15.84 0.31 11.78
C ASP A 116 -15.34 1.75 11.77
N HIS A 117 -14.02 1.93 11.65
CA HIS A 117 -13.40 3.25 11.57
C HIS A 117 -13.91 4.03 10.34
N LEU A 118 -13.93 3.38 9.18
CA LEU A 118 -14.34 4.01 7.93
C LEU A 118 -15.84 4.33 7.91
N THR A 119 -16.66 3.44 8.47
CA THR A 119 -18.10 3.64 8.53
C THR A 119 -18.43 4.84 9.41
N THR A 120 -17.76 4.98 10.54
CA THR A 120 -17.93 6.12 11.43
C THR A 120 -17.62 7.45 10.74
N ARG A 121 -16.66 7.43 9.81
CA ARG A 121 -16.25 8.61 9.07
C ARG A 121 -17.00 8.81 7.77
N HIS A 122 -17.96 7.93 7.46
CA HIS A 122 -18.72 7.96 6.21
C HIS A 122 -17.81 7.89 4.99
N SER A 123 -16.71 7.13 5.09
CA SER A 123 -15.76 6.98 3.99
C SER A 123 -16.28 6.02 2.93
N THR A 124 -16.11 6.39 1.66
CA THR A 124 -16.48 5.50 0.55
C THR A 124 -15.62 4.24 0.51
N ARG A 125 -14.42 4.26 1.12
CA ARG A 125 -13.54 3.10 1.19
C ARG A 125 -14.11 1.97 2.05
N ALA A 126 -15.13 2.26 2.87
CA ALA A 126 -15.81 1.24 3.67
C ALA A 126 -16.37 0.13 2.78
N MET A 127 -16.86 0.48 1.59
CA MET A 127 -17.38 -0.52 0.64
C MET A 127 -16.29 -1.46 0.15
N ASP A 128 -15.10 -0.94 -0.07
CA ASP A 128 -13.96 -1.74 -0.51
C ASP A 128 -13.57 -2.76 0.55
N VAL A 129 -13.51 -2.31 1.81
CA VAL A 129 -13.18 -3.18 2.94
C VAL A 129 -14.25 -4.25 3.12
N GLN A 130 -15.52 -3.88 2.96
CA GLN A 130 -16.61 -4.84 3.08
C GLN A 130 -16.52 -5.93 2.03
N ARG A 131 -16.15 -5.58 0.79
CA ARG A 131 -15.95 -6.58 -0.26
C ARG A 131 -14.79 -7.53 0.10
N LEU A 132 -13.69 -7.00 0.65
CA LEU A 132 -12.58 -7.84 1.08
C LEU A 132 -13.01 -8.84 2.14
N ILE A 133 -13.82 -8.39 3.11
CA ILE A 133 -14.32 -9.26 4.18
C ILE A 133 -15.18 -10.38 3.59
N SER A 134 -16.02 -10.07 2.62
CA SER A 134 -16.92 -11.06 2.04
C SER A 134 -16.21 -12.10 1.17
N HIS A 135 -14.95 -11.86 0.80
CA HIS A 135 -14.16 -12.78 -0.02
C HIS A 135 -12.97 -13.38 0.73
N LEU A 136 -12.97 -13.34 2.06
CA LEU A 136 -11.91 -13.96 2.85
C LEU A 136 -11.89 -15.47 2.66
N CYS A 137 -10.72 -16.05 2.61
CA CYS A 137 -10.59 -17.49 2.42
C CYS A 137 -9.70 -18.19 3.47
#